data_0b98632dd86f548adad10cf466b3e615
#
_entry.id   0b98632dd86f548adad10cf466b3e615
#
_cell.length_a   1.000
_cell.length_b   1.000
_cell.length_c   1.000
_cell.angle_alpha   90.00
_cell.angle_beta   90.00
_cell.angle_gamma   90.00
#
_symmetry.space_group_name_H-M   'P 1'
#
loop_
_entity.id
_entity.type
_entity.pdbx_description
1 polymer ?
#
loop_
_entity_poly.entity_id
_entity_poly.type
_entity_poly.pdbx_seq_one_letter_code
_entity_poly.pdbx_strand_id
1 'polypeptide(L)'
;DFGSNPRGSVSHTSIEFDTVTDPPTIVLPKSQTRIKVNFQLQFTMSEAALGNTLILSITPAGGDSAGKRTLTFNSTFDSTGSHTIQLTNFSVLAASTTDVVSVSPATDLVNGVTYLFVMSMKDSVDNEEGFSSTAVAVFDTFTIKPSLALPQANFPIKEAFQITYTLPEDANPGTVQLLFIPQNDGEVVDSGETRVVTIATSGESAGTFTASSLMTSFSTAASSLSFIQQISPATDLVHMARYTV
;
A
#
# COMPACT_ATOMS: atom_id res chain seq x y z
N ASP A 1 70.18 -13.40 -19.86
CA ASP A 1 71.10 -12.86 -18.91
C ASP A 1 72.09 -13.95 -18.48
N PHE A 2 73.40 -13.72 -18.73
CA PHE A 2 74.52 -14.67 -18.41
C PHE A 2 74.99 -14.55 -16.95
N GLY A 3 74.34 -13.71 -16.15
CA GLY A 3 74.70 -13.54 -14.75
C GLY A 3 73.59 -13.96 -13.86
N SER A 4 73.46 -15.10 -13.39
CA SER A 4 72.60 -15.69 -12.32
C SER A 4 71.63 -14.79 -11.59
N ASN A 5 71.07 -13.82 -12.28
CA ASN A 5 70.04 -12.96 -11.68
C ASN A 5 68.72 -13.73 -11.51
N PRO A 6 68.06 -13.73 -10.32
CA PRO A 6 66.81 -14.39 -10.14
C PRO A 6 65.79 -13.80 -11.08
N ARG A 7 64.94 -14.65 -11.74
CA ARG A 7 63.86 -14.22 -12.53
C ARG A 7 62.90 -13.38 -11.65
N GLY A 8 62.69 -12.16 -12.06
CA GLY A 8 61.63 -11.37 -11.48
C GLY A 8 60.30 -12.03 -11.83
N SER A 9 59.44 -12.29 -10.83
CA SER A 9 58.06 -12.73 -11.01
C SER A 9 57.15 -11.65 -10.50
N VAL A 10 56.10 -11.38 -11.24
CA VAL A 10 54.97 -10.57 -10.81
C VAL A 10 53.78 -11.52 -10.60
N SER A 11 53.21 -11.49 -9.45
CA SER A 11 51.98 -12.23 -9.16
C SER A 11 50.86 -11.23 -8.88
N HIS A 12 49.68 -11.47 -9.45
CA HIS A 12 48.45 -10.80 -9.10
C HIS A 12 47.67 -11.75 -8.19
N THR A 13 47.21 -11.24 -7.05
CA THR A 13 46.31 -11.96 -6.15
C THR A 13 44.92 -11.50 -6.39
N SER A 14 43.93 -12.42 -6.41
CA SER A 14 42.49 -12.14 -6.55
C SER A 14 42.12 -11.48 -7.90
N ILE A 15 42.23 -12.28 -8.95
CA ILE A 15 41.55 -11.94 -10.22
C ILE A 15 40.13 -12.57 -10.14
N GLU A 16 39.12 -11.74 -10.14
CA GLU A 16 37.73 -12.16 -10.25
C GLU A 16 37.35 -12.16 -11.74
N PHE A 17 36.70 -13.21 -12.18
CA PHE A 17 36.16 -13.33 -13.54
C PHE A 17 34.66 -13.33 -13.46
N ASP A 18 34.04 -12.21 -13.80
CA ASP A 18 32.60 -11.97 -13.75
C ASP A 18 32.04 -11.79 -15.17
N THR A 19 30.96 -12.48 -15.48
CA THR A 19 30.32 -12.50 -16.80
C THR A 19 28.81 -12.29 -16.76
N VAL A 20 28.26 -12.05 -15.58
CA VAL A 20 26.80 -11.98 -15.39
C VAL A 20 26.46 -10.89 -14.37
N THR A 21 25.53 -10.03 -14.71
CA THR A 21 24.95 -9.08 -13.77
C THR A 21 23.91 -9.76 -12.88
N ASP A 22 24.14 -9.77 -11.57
CA ASP A 22 23.13 -10.20 -10.58
C ASP A 22 22.09 -9.08 -10.40
N PRO A 23 20.83 -9.29 -10.82
CA PRO A 23 19.84 -8.23 -10.79
C PRO A 23 19.43 -7.85 -9.37
N PRO A 24 18.95 -6.61 -9.14
CA PRO A 24 18.38 -6.20 -7.86
C PRO A 24 17.16 -7.05 -7.48
N THR A 25 16.91 -7.19 -6.20
CA THR A 25 15.69 -7.84 -5.69
C THR A 25 14.78 -6.79 -5.06
N ILE A 26 13.55 -6.64 -5.58
CA ILE A 26 12.54 -5.75 -5.02
C ILE A 26 11.95 -6.39 -3.75
N VAL A 27 12.02 -5.66 -2.63
CA VAL A 27 11.45 -6.04 -1.33
C VAL A 27 10.12 -5.34 -1.10
N LEU A 28 10.02 -4.06 -1.49
CA LEU A 28 8.81 -3.24 -1.48
C LEU A 28 8.69 -2.46 -2.80
N PRO A 29 7.49 -2.28 -3.34
CA PRO A 29 6.22 -2.83 -2.86
C PRO A 29 6.18 -4.36 -2.97
N LYS A 30 5.52 -5.01 -2.02
CA LYS A 30 5.23 -6.45 -2.14
C LYS A 30 4.19 -6.66 -3.25
N SER A 31 4.31 -7.77 -3.97
CA SER A 31 3.30 -8.11 -4.97
C SER A 31 1.90 -8.24 -4.35
N GLN A 32 0.89 -7.83 -5.11
CA GLN A 32 -0.52 -7.83 -4.74
C GLN A 32 -0.88 -6.89 -3.59
N THR A 33 -0.08 -5.85 -3.34
CA THR A 33 -0.37 -4.81 -2.36
C THR A 33 -0.97 -3.57 -3.02
N ARG A 34 -1.60 -2.72 -2.19
CA ARG A 34 -1.99 -1.36 -2.58
C ARG A 34 -0.88 -0.40 -2.14
N ILE A 35 -0.54 0.52 -3.02
CA ILE A 35 0.41 1.61 -2.76
C ILE A 35 -0.29 2.95 -2.94
N LYS A 36 0.10 3.93 -2.16
CA LYS A 36 -0.44 5.31 -2.22
C LYS A 36 0.63 6.29 -2.68
N VAL A 37 0.28 7.53 -2.86
CA VAL A 37 1.27 8.61 -2.99
C VAL A 37 2.23 8.53 -1.80
N ASN A 38 3.50 8.73 -2.02
CA ASN A 38 4.56 8.54 -1.02
C ASN A 38 4.72 7.08 -0.56
N PHE A 39 4.79 6.16 -1.49
CA PHE A 39 5.12 4.77 -1.17
C PHE A 39 6.64 4.55 -1.09
N GLN A 40 7.02 3.53 -0.34
CA GLN A 40 8.41 3.14 -0.17
C GLN A 40 8.80 2.12 -1.24
N LEU A 41 9.91 2.38 -1.95
CA LEU A 41 10.64 1.39 -2.72
C LEU A 41 11.78 0.87 -1.85
N GLN A 42 11.83 -0.44 -1.64
CA GLN A 42 12.94 -1.11 -0.97
C GLN A 42 13.46 -2.22 -1.88
N PHE A 43 14.77 -2.30 -2.02
CA PHE A 43 15.43 -3.33 -2.82
C PHE A 43 16.77 -3.70 -2.23
N THR A 44 17.30 -4.85 -2.63
CA THR A 44 18.63 -5.33 -2.26
C THR A 44 19.45 -5.59 -3.51
N MET A 45 20.74 -5.29 -3.42
CA MET A 45 21.73 -5.53 -4.47
C MET A 45 22.84 -6.44 -3.93
N SER A 46 23.13 -7.52 -4.65
CA SER A 46 24.21 -8.46 -4.35
C SER A 46 25.55 -7.96 -4.85
N GLU A 47 25.55 -7.14 -5.90
CA GLU A 47 26.74 -6.52 -6.49
C GLU A 47 26.52 -5.03 -6.74
N ALA A 48 27.60 -4.30 -7.04
CA ALA A 48 27.56 -2.88 -7.33
C ALA A 48 27.14 -2.62 -8.77
N ALA A 49 26.26 -1.63 -8.98
CA ALA A 49 25.84 -1.20 -10.31
C ALA A 49 26.90 -0.31 -10.98
N LEU A 50 26.95 -0.37 -12.30
CA LEU A 50 27.64 0.63 -13.11
C LEU A 50 26.86 1.96 -13.00
N GLY A 51 27.56 3.07 -12.81
CA GLY A 51 26.97 4.36 -12.54
C GLY A 51 25.87 4.77 -13.53
N ASN A 52 24.72 5.19 -13.02
CA ASN A 52 23.50 5.57 -13.74
C ASN A 52 22.83 4.44 -14.57
N THR A 53 23.15 3.18 -14.30
CA THR A 53 22.45 2.04 -14.94
C THR A 53 21.35 1.44 -14.08
N LEU A 54 21.27 1.81 -12.80
CA LEU A 54 20.21 1.36 -11.92
C LEU A 54 18.90 2.07 -12.27
N ILE A 55 17.93 1.29 -12.77
CA ILE A 55 16.68 1.78 -13.33
C ILE A 55 15.49 1.05 -12.69
N LEU A 56 14.44 1.79 -12.36
CA LEU A 56 13.11 1.27 -12.05
C LEU A 56 12.17 1.52 -13.22
N SER A 57 11.61 0.47 -13.75
CA SER A 57 10.54 0.49 -14.76
C SER A 57 9.20 0.23 -14.09
N ILE A 58 8.22 1.12 -14.28
CA ILE A 58 6.87 1.00 -13.74
C ILE A 58 5.91 1.00 -14.94
N THR A 59 5.36 -0.17 -15.23
CA THR A 59 4.54 -0.39 -16.42
C THR A 59 3.08 -0.62 -16.01
N PRO A 60 2.10 0.17 -16.50
CA PRO A 60 0.70 -0.09 -16.23
C PRO A 60 0.24 -1.38 -16.93
N ALA A 61 -0.57 -2.18 -16.24
CA ALA A 61 -1.24 -3.34 -16.84
C ALA A 61 -2.39 -2.93 -17.78
N GLY A 62 -2.81 -1.67 -17.72
CA GLY A 62 -3.85 -1.04 -18.53
C GLY A 62 -4.39 0.20 -17.81
N GLY A 63 -5.24 0.99 -18.48
CA GLY A 63 -5.95 2.12 -17.85
C GLY A 63 -5.12 3.40 -17.62
N ASP A 64 -3.86 3.42 -18.00
CA ASP A 64 -3.00 4.59 -17.92
C ASP A 64 -2.37 4.90 -19.28
N SER A 65 -2.83 5.98 -19.90
CA SER A 65 -2.42 6.40 -21.25
C SER A 65 -0.98 6.93 -21.34
N ALA A 66 -0.37 7.32 -20.21
CA ALA A 66 1.02 7.78 -20.19
C ALA A 66 2.02 6.62 -20.32
N GLY A 67 1.58 5.39 -20.16
CA GLY A 67 2.37 4.17 -20.38
C GLY A 67 3.46 3.95 -19.31
N LYS A 68 4.54 3.30 -19.72
CA LYS A 68 5.67 2.94 -18.85
C LYS A 68 6.39 4.20 -18.36
N ARG A 69 6.67 4.27 -17.05
CA ARG A 69 7.60 5.24 -16.44
C ARG A 69 8.93 4.55 -16.18
N THR A 70 9.99 5.32 -16.39
CA THR A 70 11.36 4.89 -16.12
C THR A 70 12.03 5.90 -15.19
N LEU A 71 12.55 5.41 -14.07
CA LEU A 71 13.30 6.21 -13.09
C LEU A 71 14.74 5.73 -13.10
N THR A 72 15.68 6.64 -13.29
CA THR A 72 17.14 6.36 -13.14
C THR A 72 17.58 6.89 -11.79
N PHE A 73 18.19 6.05 -10.97
CA PHE A 73 18.64 6.42 -9.64
C PHE A 73 20.04 7.06 -9.65
N ASN A 74 20.30 7.84 -8.59
CA ASN A 74 21.60 8.45 -8.36
C ASN A 74 22.62 7.38 -7.93
N SER A 75 23.90 7.62 -8.20
CA SER A 75 25.02 6.73 -7.85
C SER A 75 25.17 6.41 -6.34
N THR A 76 24.48 7.13 -5.46
CA THR A 76 24.40 6.76 -4.04
C THR A 76 23.74 5.41 -3.80
N PHE A 77 22.98 4.90 -4.77
CA PHE A 77 22.30 3.61 -4.73
C PHE A 77 23.04 2.50 -5.51
N ASP A 78 24.19 2.80 -6.10
CA ASP A 78 24.94 1.84 -6.92
C ASP A 78 25.72 0.81 -6.09
N SER A 79 25.81 0.98 -4.76
CA SER A 79 26.54 0.06 -3.87
C SER A 79 25.72 -1.19 -3.52
N THR A 80 26.43 -2.28 -3.17
CA THR A 80 25.80 -3.50 -2.63
C THR A 80 25.06 -3.22 -1.33
N GLY A 81 24.02 -4.03 -1.04
CA GLY A 81 23.25 -3.96 0.20
C GLY A 81 21.78 -3.61 0.03
N SER A 82 21.15 -3.22 1.12
CA SER A 82 19.74 -2.83 1.14
C SER A 82 19.59 -1.33 0.98
N HIS A 83 18.71 -0.94 0.07
CA HIS A 83 18.39 0.45 -0.22
C HIS A 83 16.91 0.71 0.00
N THR A 84 16.60 1.93 0.45
CA THR A 84 15.22 2.37 0.69
C THR A 84 15.05 3.79 0.16
N ILE A 85 14.04 4.00 -0.67
CA ILE A 85 13.73 5.28 -1.30
C ILE A 85 12.25 5.57 -1.09
N GLN A 86 11.93 6.81 -0.73
CA GLN A 86 10.56 7.29 -0.67
C GLN A 86 10.17 7.86 -2.04
N LEU A 87 9.33 7.17 -2.79
CA LEU A 87 8.80 7.65 -4.06
C LEU A 87 7.53 8.47 -3.81
N THR A 88 7.52 9.68 -4.35
CA THR A 88 6.39 10.62 -4.29
C THR A 88 5.76 10.79 -5.68
N ASN A 89 5.05 11.88 -5.91
CA ASN A 89 4.58 12.24 -7.25
C ASN A 89 5.74 12.35 -8.22
N PHE A 90 5.65 11.72 -9.37
CA PHE A 90 6.74 11.64 -10.34
C PHE A 90 7.02 12.98 -11.02
N SER A 91 6.01 13.84 -11.14
CA SER A 91 6.18 15.24 -11.54
C SER A 91 7.08 16.04 -10.58
N VAL A 92 7.04 15.71 -9.28
CA VAL A 92 7.90 16.31 -8.24
C VAL A 92 9.29 15.65 -8.23
N LEU A 93 9.36 14.33 -8.34
CA LEU A 93 10.62 13.57 -8.38
C LEU A 93 11.51 14.01 -9.55
N ALA A 94 10.92 14.29 -10.71
CA ALA A 94 11.66 14.79 -11.89
C ALA A 94 12.38 16.14 -11.64
N ALA A 95 11.92 16.90 -10.64
CA ALA A 95 12.54 18.15 -10.22
C ALA A 95 13.52 17.99 -9.04
N SER A 96 13.59 16.78 -8.46
CA SER A 96 14.46 16.46 -7.30
C SER A 96 15.70 15.70 -7.82
N THR A 97 16.88 16.19 -7.52
CA THR A 97 18.15 15.59 -7.94
C THR A 97 18.83 14.76 -6.85
N THR A 98 18.16 14.54 -5.72
CA THR A 98 18.79 13.89 -4.54
C THR A 98 18.90 12.39 -4.71
N ASP A 99 17.81 11.72 -5.09
CA ASP A 99 17.74 10.26 -5.16
C ASP A 99 17.56 9.73 -6.58
N VAL A 100 16.97 10.57 -7.46
CA VAL A 100 16.60 10.21 -8.83
C VAL A 100 17.24 11.19 -9.80
N VAL A 101 17.98 10.67 -10.76
CA VAL A 101 18.63 11.47 -11.83
C VAL A 101 17.61 11.88 -12.90
N SER A 102 16.68 10.98 -13.24
CA SER A 102 15.68 11.24 -14.26
C SER A 102 14.40 10.43 -14.04
N VAL A 103 13.27 11.01 -14.47
CA VAL A 103 11.97 10.34 -14.55
C VAL A 103 11.40 10.59 -15.94
N SER A 104 11.03 9.56 -16.67
CA SER A 104 10.45 9.69 -18.02
C SER A 104 9.35 8.66 -18.30
N PRO A 105 8.14 9.07 -18.68
CA PRO A 105 7.61 10.43 -18.58
C PRO A 105 7.43 10.86 -17.11
N ALA A 106 7.58 12.14 -16.83
CA ALA A 106 7.39 12.73 -15.51
C ALA A 106 5.90 12.96 -15.19
N THR A 107 5.10 11.93 -15.34
CA THR A 107 3.66 11.93 -15.09
C THR A 107 3.33 11.02 -13.93
N ASP A 108 2.46 11.47 -13.03
CA ASP A 108 2.05 10.71 -11.85
C ASP A 108 1.32 9.41 -12.22
N LEU A 109 1.28 8.47 -11.29
CA LEU A 109 0.52 7.24 -11.43
C LEU A 109 -0.98 7.53 -11.33
N VAL A 110 -1.79 6.73 -12.03
CA VAL A 110 -3.25 6.87 -12.08
C VAL A 110 -3.90 5.99 -11.02
N ASN A 111 -4.81 6.58 -10.25
CA ASN A 111 -5.55 5.87 -9.20
C ASN A 111 -6.35 4.68 -9.76
N GLY A 112 -6.37 3.57 -9.02
CA GLY A 112 -7.05 2.32 -9.39
C GLY A 112 -6.31 1.48 -10.42
N VAL A 113 -5.18 1.95 -10.97
CA VAL A 113 -4.40 1.22 -11.96
C VAL A 113 -3.41 0.27 -11.30
N THR A 114 -3.31 -0.93 -11.85
CA THR A 114 -2.30 -1.92 -11.50
C THR A 114 -1.00 -1.65 -12.26
N TYR A 115 0.11 -1.63 -11.54
CA TYR A 115 1.44 -1.41 -12.11
C TYR A 115 2.37 -2.59 -11.84
N LEU A 116 3.23 -2.87 -12.81
CA LEU A 116 4.33 -3.82 -12.73
C LEU A 116 5.63 -3.06 -12.49
N PHE A 117 6.36 -3.43 -11.46
CA PHE A 117 7.63 -2.85 -11.06
C PHE A 117 8.75 -3.81 -11.40
N VAL A 118 9.71 -3.37 -12.18
CA VAL A 118 10.90 -4.13 -12.54
C VAL A 118 12.11 -3.23 -12.37
N MET A 119 13.10 -3.68 -11.64
CA MET A 119 14.41 -3.02 -11.57
C MET A 119 15.38 -3.70 -12.51
N SER A 120 16.27 -2.91 -13.07
CA SER A 120 17.38 -3.38 -13.88
C SER A 120 18.64 -2.60 -13.60
N MET A 121 19.78 -3.22 -13.86
CA MET A 121 21.09 -2.57 -13.79
C MET A 121 22.10 -3.32 -14.66
N LYS A 122 23.23 -2.68 -14.94
CA LYS A 122 24.46 -3.33 -15.34
C LYS A 122 25.41 -3.31 -14.14
N ASP A 123 26.25 -4.33 -14.02
CA ASP A 123 27.28 -4.38 -12.99
C ASP A 123 28.47 -3.45 -13.29
N SER A 124 29.42 -3.38 -12.37
CA SER A 124 30.58 -2.51 -12.45
C SER A 124 31.58 -2.87 -13.56
N VAL A 125 31.48 -4.08 -14.16
CA VAL A 125 32.32 -4.55 -15.28
C VAL A 125 31.60 -4.49 -16.62
N ASP A 126 30.38 -3.88 -16.65
CA ASP A 126 29.56 -3.63 -17.86
C ASP A 126 29.06 -4.91 -18.54
N ASN A 127 28.74 -5.95 -17.76
CA ASN A 127 28.05 -7.12 -18.27
C ASN A 127 26.65 -6.76 -18.80
N GLU A 128 25.96 -7.70 -19.44
CA GLU A 128 24.61 -7.49 -19.92
C GLU A 128 23.65 -7.11 -18.79
N GLU A 129 22.63 -6.31 -19.11
CA GLU A 129 21.67 -5.80 -18.14
C GLU A 129 20.88 -6.94 -17.46
N GLY A 130 20.92 -6.98 -16.14
CA GLY A 130 20.15 -7.89 -15.31
C GLY A 130 18.81 -7.30 -14.88
N PHE A 131 17.74 -8.11 -14.84
CA PHE A 131 16.39 -7.69 -14.50
C PHE A 131 15.86 -8.41 -13.26
N SER A 132 15.31 -7.68 -12.31
CA SER A 132 14.62 -8.24 -11.15
C SER A 132 13.37 -9.05 -11.54
N SER A 133 12.88 -9.86 -10.61
CA SER A 133 11.50 -10.36 -10.67
C SER A 133 10.51 -9.18 -10.64
N THR A 134 9.32 -9.39 -11.22
CA THR A 134 8.28 -8.37 -11.25
C THR A 134 7.54 -8.31 -9.93
N ALA A 135 7.45 -7.13 -9.30
CA ALA A 135 6.50 -6.84 -8.25
C ALA A 135 5.24 -6.18 -8.86
N VAL A 136 4.07 -6.50 -8.35
CA VAL A 136 2.78 -5.98 -8.86
C VAL A 136 2.04 -5.27 -7.74
N ALA A 137 1.62 -4.02 -7.96
CA ALA A 137 0.86 -3.27 -6.99
C ALA A 137 -0.23 -2.40 -7.65
N VAL A 138 -1.31 -2.15 -6.90
CA VAL A 138 -2.36 -1.22 -7.31
C VAL A 138 -2.07 0.15 -6.71
N PHE A 139 -2.06 1.19 -7.53
CA PHE A 139 -1.93 2.57 -7.04
C PHE A 139 -3.29 3.07 -6.56
N ASP A 140 -3.40 3.39 -5.28
CA ASP A 140 -4.65 3.73 -4.61
C ASP A 140 -4.45 4.99 -3.76
N THR A 141 -5.17 6.05 -4.08
CA THR A 141 -4.95 7.38 -3.50
C THR A 141 -6.11 7.89 -2.65
N PHE A 142 -7.26 7.22 -2.69
CA PHE A 142 -8.42 7.63 -1.91
C PHE A 142 -9.33 6.44 -1.58
N THR A 143 -9.95 6.50 -0.42
CA THR A 143 -10.95 5.54 0.01
C THR A 143 -12.30 5.87 -0.62
N ILE A 144 -12.90 4.90 -1.29
CA ILE A 144 -14.25 5.04 -1.82
C ILE A 144 -15.27 4.92 -0.68
N LYS A 145 -16.19 5.88 -0.61
CA LYS A 145 -17.18 5.95 0.48
C LYS A 145 -18.04 4.69 0.55
N PRO A 146 -18.15 4.02 1.71
CA PRO A 146 -19.10 2.94 1.92
C PRO A 146 -20.55 3.42 1.83
N SER A 147 -21.46 2.50 1.58
CA SER A 147 -22.91 2.77 1.62
C SER A 147 -23.58 1.90 2.68
N LEU A 148 -24.47 2.52 3.46
CA LEU A 148 -25.31 1.84 4.46
C LEU A 148 -26.70 1.59 3.88
N ALA A 149 -27.13 0.33 3.85
CA ALA A 149 -28.46 -0.06 3.39
C ALA A 149 -29.43 -0.26 4.57
N LEU A 150 -28.94 -0.83 5.67
CA LEU A 150 -29.71 -1.01 6.90
C LEU A 150 -28.87 -0.64 8.13
N PRO A 151 -29.44 0.09 9.11
CA PRO A 151 -30.82 0.57 9.14
C PRO A 151 -31.11 1.60 8.05
N GLN A 152 -32.32 1.59 7.53
CA GLN A 152 -32.72 2.49 6.46
C GLN A 152 -33.00 3.90 6.99
N ALA A 153 -32.53 4.90 6.25
CA ALA A 153 -32.75 6.31 6.62
C ALA A 153 -34.25 6.64 6.72
N ASN A 154 -34.61 7.44 7.72
CA ASN A 154 -35.97 7.91 8.01
C ASN A 154 -37.01 6.82 8.35
N PHE A 155 -36.58 5.60 8.62
CA PHE A 155 -37.46 4.55 9.10
C PHE A 155 -37.19 4.26 10.58
N PRO A 156 -38.26 4.03 11.38
CA PRO A 156 -38.07 3.64 12.77
C PRO A 156 -37.47 2.24 12.82
N ILE A 157 -36.45 2.08 13.66
CA ILE A 157 -35.86 0.78 13.97
C ILE A 157 -36.47 0.24 15.26
N LYS A 158 -36.65 -1.08 15.32
CA LYS A 158 -37.00 -1.80 16.53
C LYS A 158 -35.76 -2.02 17.39
N GLU A 159 -35.96 -2.48 18.61
CA GLU A 159 -34.88 -2.91 19.48
C GLU A 159 -33.95 -3.93 18.79
N ALA A 160 -34.51 -4.84 18.00
CA ALA A 160 -33.74 -5.77 17.18
C ALA A 160 -33.74 -5.31 15.71
N PHE A 161 -32.59 -4.91 15.18
CA PHE A 161 -32.46 -4.46 13.77
C PHE A 161 -31.24 -5.10 13.08
N GLN A 162 -31.32 -5.18 11.76
CA GLN A 162 -30.24 -5.71 10.93
C GLN A 162 -29.30 -4.59 10.47
N ILE A 163 -28.03 -4.91 10.37
CA ILE A 163 -27.00 -4.07 9.76
C ILE A 163 -26.65 -4.64 8.39
N THR A 164 -26.75 -3.82 7.35
CA THR A 164 -26.32 -4.15 5.99
C THR A 164 -25.63 -2.95 5.37
N TYR A 165 -24.41 -3.13 4.92
CA TYR A 165 -23.63 -2.10 4.24
C TYR A 165 -22.82 -2.70 3.09
N THR A 166 -22.32 -1.85 2.19
CA THR A 166 -21.45 -2.24 1.09
C THR A 166 -20.15 -1.46 1.17
N LEU A 167 -19.04 -2.19 1.16
CA LEU A 167 -17.71 -1.65 0.99
C LEU A 167 -17.29 -1.80 -0.47
N PRO A 168 -16.97 -0.72 -1.20
CA PRO A 168 -16.50 -0.81 -2.57
C PRO A 168 -15.06 -1.36 -2.68
N GLU A 169 -14.33 -1.37 -1.57
CA GLU A 169 -12.95 -1.88 -1.44
C GLU A 169 -12.71 -2.46 -0.05
N ASP A 170 -11.63 -3.25 0.09
CA ASP A 170 -11.23 -3.79 1.39
C ASP A 170 -10.81 -2.67 2.34
N ALA A 171 -11.32 -2.70 3.56
CA ALA A 171 -10.94 -1.78 4.62
C ALA A 171 -9.71 -2.30 5.39
N ASN A 172 -8.99 -1.37 6.03
CA ASN A 172 -7.97 -1.77 7.00
C ASN A 172 -8.65 -2.40 8.23
N PRO A 173 -8.04 -3.40 8.87
CA PRO A 173 -8.60 -4.03 10.05
C PRO A 173 -8.95 -3.05 11.17
N GLY A 174 -10.19 -3.13 11.68
CA GLY A 174 -10.70 -2.28 12.76
C GLY A 174 -11.09 -0.86 12.36
N THR A 175 -11.18 -0.56 11.06
CA THR A 175 -11.51 0.80 10.59
C THR A 175 -12.95 0.97 10.10
N VAL A 176 -13.70 -0.11 9.91
CA VAL A 176 -15.13 -0.03 9.57
C VAL A 176 -15.94 0.24 10.84
N GLN A 177 -16.59 1.39 10.87
CA GLN A 177 -17.35 1.85 12.02
C GLN A 177 -18.74 2.32 11.59
N LEU A 178 -19.74 2.00 12.41
CA LEU A 178 -21.06 2.63 12.36
C LEU A 178 -21.20 3.56 13.57
N LEU A 179 -21.58 4.79 13.27
CA LEU A 179 -21.75 5.83 14.29
C LEU A 179 -23.22 6.10 14.48
N PHE A 180 -23.72 5.96 15.69
CA PHE A 180 -25.08 6.36 16.06
C PHE A 180 -25.01 7.70 16.80
N ILE A 181 -25.26 8.77 16.05
CA ILE A 181 -25.13 10.15 16.52
C ILE A 181 -26.52 10.64 16.99
N PRO A 182 -26.71 10.92 18.28
CA PRO A 182 -27.98 11.44 18.79
C PRO A 182 -28.37 12.75 18.10
N GLN A 183 -29.63 12.90 17.76
CA GLN A 183 -30.20 14.14 17.21
C GLN A 183 -31.03 14.85 18.27
N ASN A 184 -30.95 16.17 18.30
CA ASN A 184 -31.63 17.02 19.29
C ASN A 184 -32.94 17.62 18.76
N ASP A 185 -33.45 17.10 17.65
CA ASP A 185 -34.65 17.60 16.94
C ASP A 185 -35.91 16.75 17.16
N GLY A 186 -35.85 15.72 18.00
CA GLY A 186 -36.94 14.81 18.34
C GLY A 186 -37.71 15.21 19.59
N GLU A 187 -38.88 14.60 19.83
CA GLU A 187 -39.65 14.74 21.06
C GLU A 187 -38.91 14.17 22.28
N VAL A 188 -38.09 13.15 22.03
CA VAL A 188 -37.21 12.53 23.02
C VAL A 188 -35.77 12.75 22.59
N VAL A 189 -34.99 13.36 23.45
CA VAL A 189 -33.58 13.63 23.21
C VAL A 189 -32.74 12.62 23.98
N ASP A 190 -31.83 11.98 23.27
CA ASP A 190 -30.74 11.23 23.90
C ASP A 190 -29.58 12.18 24.20
N SER A 191 -29.38 12.50 25.45
CA SER A 191 -28.26 13.35 25.90
C SER A 191 -26.94 12.61 26.00
N GLY A 192 -26.91 11.34 25.59
CA GLY A 192 -25.73 10.50 25.60
C GLY A 192 -24.73 10.85 24.47
N GLU A 193 -23.60 10.21 24.53
CA GLU A 193 -22.54 10.34 23.51
C GLU A 193 -22.87 9.53 22.25
N THR A 194 -22.22 9.87 21.15
CA THR A 194 -22.21 9.04 19.93
C THR A 194 -21.76 7.61 20.25
N ARG A 195 -22.57 6.61 19.88
CA ARG A 195 -22.15 5.21 20.00
C ARG A 195 -21.40 4.82 18.75
N VAL A 196 -20.21 4.26 18.91
CA VAL A 196 -19.34 3.76 17.84
C VAL A 196 -19.35 2.25 17.88
N VAL A 197 -19.84 1.62 16.82
CA VAL A 197 -19.79 0.17 16.63
C VAL A 197 -18.68 -0.14 15.65
N THR A 198 -17.59 -0.73 16.14
CA THR A 198 -16.48 -1.20 15.30
C THR A 198 -16.78 -2.62 14.81
N ILE A 199 -16.73 -2.80 13.52
CA ILE A 199 -17.02 -4.08 12.86
C ILE A 199 -15.78 -4.99 12.98
N ALA A 200 -16.00 -6.29 13.12
CA ALA A 200 -14.93 -7.27 13.10
C ALA A 200 -14.38 -7.47 11.66
N THR A 201 -13.15 -7.96 11.55
CA THR A 201 -12.45 -8.14 10.28
C THR A 201 -13.20 -8.97 9.24
N SER A 202 -14.11 -9.86 9.68
CA SER A 202 -14.99 -10.61 8.78
C SER A 202 -15.95 -9.75 7.94
N GLY A 203 -16.20 -8.50 8.37
CA GLY A 203 -17.05 -7.53 7.67
C GLY A 203 -16.28 -6.43 6.95
N GLU A 204 -14.96 -6.54 6.82
CA GLU A 204 -14.09 -5.48 6.29
C GLU A 204 -13.61 -5.73 4.85
N SER A 205 -14.01 -6.86 4.25
CA SER A 205 -13.72 -7.13 2.83
C SER A 205 -14.68 -6.40 1.90
N ALA A 206 -14.21 -6.08 0.68
CA ALA A 206 -15.03 -5.49 -0.37
C ALA A 206 -16.27 -6.35 -0.66
N GLY A 207 -17.40 -5.68 -0.88
CA GLY A 207 -18.68 -6.32 -1.14
C GLY A 207 -19.78 -5.91 -0.18
N THR A 208 -20.92 -6.57 -0.28
CA THR A 208 -22.06 -6.32 0.61
C THR A 208 -22.00 -7.25 1.81
N PHE A 209 -21.91 -6.66 2.99
CA PHE A 209 -22.01 -7.34 4.25
C PHE A 209 -23.43 -7.23 4.80
N THR A 210 -23.99 -8.35 5.25
CA THR A 210 -25.25 -8.40 6.00
C THR A 210 -24.98 -9.16 7.28
N ALA A 211 -25.25 -8.52 8.43
CA ALA A 211 -25.06 -9.14 9.72
C ALA A 211 -25.88 -10.44 9.85
N SER A 212 -25.24 -11.52 10.28
CA SER A 212 -25.87 -12.84 10.45
C SER A 212 -26.90 -12.86 11.59
N SER A 213 -26.78 -11.90 12.51
CA SER A 213 -27.66 -11.76 13.69
C SER A 213 -28.14 -10.31 13.78
N LEU A 214 -29.31 -10.13 14.40
CA LEU A 214 -29.86 -8.80 14.67
C LEU A 214 -29.07 -8.13 15.80
N MET A 215 -28.88 -6.82 15.66
CA MET A 215 -28.39 -5.96 16.74
C MET A 215 -29.55 -5.75 17.73
N THR A 216 -29.40 -6.25 18.97
CA THR A 216 -30.50 -6.21 19.96
C THR A 216 -30.26 -5.15 21.03
N SER A 217 -29.08 -5.08 21.58
CA SER A 217 -28.71 -4.15 22.65
C SER A 217 -27.24 -3.80 22.50
N PHE A 218 -26.89 -2.54 22.67
CA PHE A 218 -25.51 -2.08 22.62
C PHE A 218 -24.72 -2.53 23.84
N SER A 219 -25.37 -2.62 25.00
CA SER A 219 -24.73 -3.04 26.25
C SER A 219 -24.30 -4.49 26.25
N THR A 220 -24.98 -5.37 25.49
CA THR A 220 -24.65 -6.81 25.41
C THR A 220 -24.09 -7.26 24.08
N ALA A 221 -24.31 -6.50 23.00
CA ALA A 221 -23.93 -6.88 21.64
C ALA A 221 -22.42 -7.03 21.45
N ALA A 222 -21.62 -6.21 22.11
CA ALA A 222 -20.15 -6.26 22.02
C ALA A 222 -19.56 -7.59 22.44
N SER A 223 -20.23 -8.34 23.32
CA SER A 223 -19.79 -9.65 23.82
C SER A 223 -20.47 -10.84 23.15
N SER A 224 -21.57 -10.61 22.41
CA SER A 224 -22.43 -11.69 21.90
C SER A 224 -22.45 -11.82 20.39
N LEU A 225 -22.07 -10.77 19.63
CA LEU A 225 -22.16 -10.76 18.18
C LEU A 225 -20.78 -10.86 17.53
N SER A 226 -20.52 -11.95 16.82
CA SER A 226 -19.21 -12.26 16.19
C SER A 226 -18.77 -11.26 15.13
N PHE A 227 -19.70 -10.48 14.57
CA PHE A 227 -19.37 -9.44 13.58
C PHE A 227 -19.02 -8.09 14.20
N ILE A 228 -19.10 -7.95 15.52
CA ILE A 228 -18.74 -6.73 16.26
C ILE A 228 -17.43 -6.96 16.99
N GLN A 229 -16.50 -6.06 16.81
CA GLN A 229 -15.24 -6.03 17.55
C GLN A 229 -15.39 -5.25 18.86
N GLN A 230 -16.06 -4.11 18.81
CA GLN A 230 -16.22 -3.21 19.95
C GLN A 230 -17.44 -2.31 19.79
N ILE A 231 -18.04 -1.92 20.92
CA ILE A 231 -19.01 -0.83 21.00
C ILE A 231 -18.53 0.13 22.10
N SER A 232 -18.52 1.43 21.81
CA SER A 232 -18.11 2.46 22.78
C SER A 232 -18.87 3.78 22.56
N PRO A 233 -19.52 4.31 23.61
CA PRO A 233 -19.86 3.63 24.85
C PRO A 233 -20.89 2.49 24.61
N ALA A 234 -20.83 1.46 25.41
CA ALA A 234 -21.74 0.31 25.33
C ALA A 234 -23.05 0.62 26.07
N THR A 235 -23.71 1.71 25.70
CA THR A 235 -24.99 2.14 26.25
C THR A 235 -26.07 2.01 25.19
N ASP A 236 -27.24 1.53 25.58
CA ASP A 236 -28.33 1.31 24.64
C ASP A 236 -28.89 2.61 24.03
N LEU A 237 -29.53 2.49 22.90
CA LEU A 237 -30.23 3.60 22.27
C LEU A 237 -31.49 3.97 23.09
N VAL A 238 -31.79 5.25 23.15
CA VAL A 238 -32.95 5.76 23.87
C VAL A 238 -34.20 5.58 23.02
N HIS A 239 -35.25 5.01 23.62
CA HIS A 239 -36.52 4.81 22.95
C HIS A 239 -37.11 6.14 22.42
N MET A 240 -37.58 6.16 21.19
CA MET A 240 -38.11 7.32 20.45
C MET A 240 -37.09 8.44 20.15
N ALA A 241 -35.84 8.34 20.57
CA ALA A 241 -34.84 9.30 20.13
C ALA A 241 -34.44 9.07 18.67
N ARG A 242 -33.97 10.14 18.01
CA ARG A 242 -33.51 10.11 16.64
C ARG A 242 -31.98 10.01 16.59
N TYR A 243 -31.49 9.28 15.59
CA TYR A 243 -30.06 9.12 15.37
C TYR A 243 -29.73 9.28 13.88
N THR A 244 -28.60 9.94 13.61
CA THR A 244 -27.93 9.79 12.32
C THR A 244 -26.99 8.59 12.39
N VAL A 245 -27.00 7.73 11.38
CA VAL A 245 -26.15 6.54 11.29
C VAL A 245 -25.29 6.60 10.04
#